data_be987876759c80f0761798ed10cd02f5
#
_entry.id   be987876759c80f0761798ed10cd02f5
#
_cell.length_a   1.000
_cell.length_b   1.000
_cell.length_c   1.000
_cell.angle_alpha   90.00
_cell.angle_beta   90.00
_cell.angle_gamma   90.00
#
_symmetry.space_group_name_H-M   'P 1'
#
loop_
_entity.id
_entity.type
_entity.pdbx_description
1 polymer ?
#
loop_
_entity_poly.entity_id
_entity_poly.type
_entity_poly.pdbx_seq_one_letter_code
_entity_poly.pdbx_strand_id
1 'polypeptide(L)'
;GLGDVYKRQALIIHNEDTPGCIAEVTTCLAVRRINVASMQVFRAGTGGYAVMVLECDSHIPHPLERKLATLPGILKVTCLNIDEPEEDAEE
;
A
#
# COMPACT_ATOMS: atom_id res chain seq x y z
N GLY A 1 19.66 1.55 -14.27
CA GLY A 1 20.99 1.51 -14.12
C GLY A 1 21.39 1.38 -12.72
N LEU A 2 22.60 1.65 -12.50
CA LEU A 2 23.08 1.50 -11.26
C LEU A 2 22.43 2.34 -10.32
N GLY A 3 22.07 3.45 -10.68
CA GLY A 3 21.43 4.30 -9.78
C GLY A 3 20.00 4.02 -9.65
N ASP A 4 19.49 3.12 -10.39
CA ASP A 4 18.12 2.89 -10.35
C ASP A 4 17.77 2.01 -9.31
N VAL A 5 17.91 2.45 -8.18
CA VAL A 5 17.54 1.69 -7.10
C VAL A 5 16.10 1.50 -7.14
N TYR A 6 15.70 0.25 -7.14
CA TYR A 6 14.36 -0.10 -7.14
C TYR A 6 13.80 0.19 -5.80
N LYS A 7 12.88 1.08 -5.75
CA LYS A 7 12.33 1.47 -4.50
C LYS A 7 11.00 0.82 -4.30
N ARG A 8 10.91 0.01 -3.31
CA ARG A 8 9.66 -0.65 -2.97
C ARG A 8 9.06 0.01 -1.76
N GLN A 9 7.77 0.13 -1.76
CA GLN A 9 7.05 0.73 -0.65
C GLN A 9 5.86 -0.12 -0.28
N ALA A 10 5.51 -0.09 0.99
CA ALA A 10 4.34 -0.79 1.47
C ALA A 10 3.28 0.21 1.85
N LEU A 11 2.05 -0.09 1.50
CA LEU A 11 0.91 0.69 1.95
C LEU A 11 0.20 -0.11 3.02
N ILE A 12 -0.05 0.52 4.14
CA ILE A 12 -0.82 -0.07 5.20
C ILE A 12 -2.11 0.72 5.28
N ILE A 13 -3.20 0.08 4.93
CA ILE A 13 -4.47 0.75 4.79
C ILE A 13 -5.45 0.19 5.79
N HIS A 14 -5.93 1.05 6.68
CA HIS A 14 -6.97 0.69 7.61
C HIS A 14 -8.31 1.00 6.96
N ASN A 15 -9.18 0.05 6.91
CA ASN A 15 -10.44 0.22 6.18
C ASN A 15 -11.60 -0.47 6.87
N GLU A 16 -12.79 -0.08 6.48
CA GLU A 16 -13.97 -0.81 6.90
C GLU A 16 -13.99 -2.12 6.14
N ASP A 17 -14.36 -3.19 6.82
CA ASP A 17 -14.38 -4.50 6.20
C ASP A 17 -15.70 -4.67 5.46
N THR A 18 -15.85 -3.96 4.36
CA THR A 18 -17.08 -3.98 3.58
C THR A 18 -16.75 -4.37 2.15
N PRO A 19 -17.73 -4.90 1.44
CA PRO A 19 -17.50 -5.28 0.06
C PRO A 19 -17.05 -4.07 -0.75
N GLY A 20 -16.11 -4.29 -1.60
CA GLY A 20 -15.67 -3.24 -2.51
C GLY A 20 -14.46 -2.45 -2.06
N CYS A 21 -14.12 -2.45 -0.78
CA CYS A 21 -12.96 -1.67 -0.35
C CYS A 21 -11.68 -2.13 -1.00
N ILE A 22 -11.47 -3.44 -1.08
CA ILE A 22 -10.26 -3.95 -1.72
C ILE A 22 -10.25 -3.56 -3.20
N ALA A 23 -11.39 -3.69 -3.86
CA ALA A 23 -11.48 -3.35 -5.27
C ALA A 23 -11.21 -1.87 -5.51
N GLU A 24 -11.69 -1.01 -4.62
CA GLU A 24 -11.46 0.42 -4.77
C GLU A 24 -9.97 0.73 -4.70
N VAL A 25 -9.29 0.13 -3.74
CA VAL A 25 -7.88 0.37 -3.55
C VAL A 25 -7.07 -0.19 -4.72
N THR A 26 -7.33 -1.42 -5.10
CA THR A 26 -6.53 -2.04 -6.16
C THR A 26 -6.80 -1.39 -7.50
N THR A 27 -8.02 -0.95 -7.75
CA THR A 27 -8.32 -0.23 -8.99
C THR A 27 -7.59 1.11 -9.01
N CYS A 28 -7.58 1.81 -7.91
CA CYS A 28 -6.91 3.09 -7.84
C CYS A 28 -5.42 2.93 -8.13
N LEU A 29 -4.80 1.88 -7.61
CA LEU A 29 -3.40 1.63 -7.86
C LEU A 29 -3.17 1.20 -9.31
N ALA A 30 -4.04 0.36 -9.83
CA ALA A 30 -3.89 -0.13 -11.20
C ALA A 30 -4.00 0.99 -12.23
N VAL A 31 -4.90 1.92 -12.00
CA VAL A 31 -5.06 3.04 -12.93
C VAL A 31 -3.78 3.84 -13.02
N ARG A 32 -3.01 3.89 -11.94
CA ARG A 32 -1.76 4.61 -11.94
C ARG A 32 -0.56 3.73 -12.19
N ARG A 33 -0.82 2.52 -12.64
CA ARG A 33 0.22 1.57 -13.04
C ARG A 33 1.16 1.21 -11.91
N ILE A 34 0.64 1.18 -10.71
CA ILE A 34 1.41 0.71 -9.56
C ILE A 34 1.23 -0.80 -9.49
N ASN A 35 2.31 -1.53 -9.55
CA ASN A 35 2.24 -2.98 -9.48
C ASN A 35 2.30 -3.43 -8.02
N VAL A 36 1.32 -4.23 -7.61
CA VAL A 36 1.27 -4.75 -6.26
C VAL A 36 1.93 -6.12 -6.27
N ALA A 37 3.03 -6.24 -5.55
CA ALA A 37 3.78 -7.48 -5.51
C ALA A 37 3.17 -8.46 -4.52
N SER A 38 2.60 -7.98 -3.44
CA SER A 38 1.91 -8.85 -2.50
C SER A 38 0.84 -8.06 -1.78
N MET A 39 -0.17 -8.76 -1.33
CA MET A 39 -1.25 -8.14 -0.60
C MET A 39 -1.74 -9.10 0.46
N GLN A 40 -1.93 -8.59 1.67
CA GLN A 40 -2.49 -9.37 2.75
C GLN A 40 -3.58 -8.54 3.40
N VAL A 41 -4.62 -9.22 3.85
CA VAL A 41 -5.73 -8.56 4.51
C VAL A 41 -5.91 -9.20 5.87
N PHE A 42 -5.91 -8.38 6.90
CA PHE A 42 -6.09 -8.84 8.25
C PHE A 42 -7.39 -8.28 8.78
N ARG A 43 -8.27 -9.14 9.22
CA ARG A 43 -9.55 -8.71 9.75
C ARG A 43 -9.49 -8.65 11.26
N ALA A 44 -10.20 -7.70 11.81
CA ALA A 44 -10.16 -7.50 13.23
C ALA A 44 -11.33 -8.19 13.91
N GLY A 45 -11.56 -9.39 13.59
CA GLY A 45 -12.62 -10.15 14.23
C GLY A 45 -13.97 -9.64 13.80
N THR A 46 -14.83 -9.31 14.73
CA THR A 46 -16.17 -8.90 14.41
C THR A 46 -16.34 -7.41 14.38
N GLY A 47 -15.29 -6.66 14.39
CA GLY A 47 -15.43 -5.22 14.51
C GLY A 47 -15.78 -4.49 13.25
N GLY A 48 -15.77 -5.14 12.13
CA GLY A 48 -16.08 -4.48 10.89
C GLY A 48 -14.93 -3.70 10.31
N TYR A 49 -13.72 -3.90 10.81
CA TYR A 49 -12.55 -3.21 10.32
C TYR A 49 -11.51 -4.19 9.83
N ALA A 50 -10.65 -3.74 8.97
CA ALA A 50 -9.59 -4.58 8.43
C ALA A 50 -8.37 -3.72 8.16
N VAL A 51 -7.24 -4.38 7.96
CA VAL A 51 -6.00 -3.72 7.56
C VAL A 51 -5.49 -4.44 6.33
N MET A 52 -5.24 -3.68 5.27
CA MET A 52 -4.62 -4.23 4.08
C MET A 52 -3.16 -3.83 4.09
N VAL A 53 -2.28 -4.78 3.78
CA VAL A 53 -0.86 -4.49 3.64
C VAL A 53 -0.51 -4.83 2.20
N LEU A 54 -0.13 -3.81 1.42
CA LEU A 54 0.20 -4.00 0.03
C LEU A 54 1.64 -3.61 -0.20
N GLU A 55 2.43 -4.55 -0.71
CA GLU A 55 3.80 -4.24 -1.07
C GLU A 55 3.82 -3.90 -2.55
N CYS A 56 4.30 -2.72 -2.86
CA CYS A 56 4.29 -2.22 -4.23
C CYS A 56 5.70 -2.09 -4.75
N ASP A 57 5.85 -2.30 -6.05
CA ASP A 57 7.17 -2.34 -6.67
C ASP A 57 7.69 -0.97 -7.04
N SER A 58 7.02 0.07 -6.67
CA SER A 58 7.47 1.40 -7.05
C SER A 58 7.15 2.39 -5.96
N HIS A 59 7.65 3.58 -6.15
CA HIS A 59 7.38 4.70 -5.24
C HIS A 59 5.92 5.09 -5.35
N ILE A 60 5.30 5.39 -4.24
CA ILE A 60 3.92 5.85 -4.19
C ILE A 60 3.93 7.36 -4.08
N PRO A 61 3.49 8.07 -5.11
CA PRO A 61 3.48 9.54 -5.03
C PRO A 61 2.52 10.02 -3.96
N HIS A 62 2.87 11.12 -3.33
CA HIS A 62 2.01 11.67 -2.27
C HIS A 62 0.58 11.96 -2.75
N PRO A 63 0.37 12.47 -3.97
CA PRO A 63 -1.01 12.66 -4.41
C PRO A 63 -1.82 11.37 -4.46
N LEU A 64 -1.17 10.26 -4.81
CA LEU A 64 -1.85 8.98 -4.83
C LEU A 64 -2.18 8.53 -3.42
N GLU A 65 -1.24 8.72 -2.51
CA GLU A 65 -1.48 8.37 -1.12
C GLU A 65 -2.69 9.15 -0.59
N ARG A 66 -2.77 10.43 -0.90
CA ARG A 66 -3.90 11.24 -0.47
C ARG A 66 -5.19 10.81 -1.15
N LYS A 67 -5.12 10.40 -2.41
CA LYS A 67 -6.30 9.94 -3.12
C LYS A 67 -6.83 8.66 -2.47
N LEU A 68 -5.94 7.75 -2.13
CA LEU A 68 -6.37 6.52 -1.47
C LEU A 68 -7.08 6.82 -0.16
N ALA A 69 -6.62 7.81 0.55
CA ALA A 69 -7.23 8.15 1.84
C ALA A 69 -8.65 8.70 1.70
N THR A 70 -9.04 9.12 0.50
CA THR A 70 -10.38 9.64 0.29
C THR A 70 -11.37 8.61 -0.22
N LEU A 71 -10.92 7.40 -0.50
CA LEU A 71 -11.83 6.39 -1.03
C LEU A 71 -12.82 5.97 0.04
N PRO A 72 -14.03 5.58 -0.38
CA PRO A 72 -15.05 5.19 0.59
C PRO A 72 -14.59 4.01 1.43
N GLY A 73 -14.79 4.11 2.71
CA GLY A 73 -14.43 3.03 3.63
C GLY A 73 -12.98 3.01 4.06
N ILE A 74 -12.16 3.90 3.53
CA ILE A 74 -10.76 3.94 3.93
C ILE A 74 -10.62 4.89 5.12
N LEU A 75 -10.00 4.39 6.18
CA LEU A 75 -9.87 5.14 7.41
C LEU A 75 -8.51 5.78 7.59
N LYS A 76 -7.46 5.12 7.10
CA LYS A 76 -6.12 5.63 7.28
C LYS A 76 -5.19 4.96 6.28
N VAL A 77 -4.27 5.72 5.73
CA VAL A 77 -3.27 5.20 4.79
C VAL A 77 -1.90 5.58 5.30
N THR A 78 -1.02 4.60 5.43
CA THR A 78 0.36 4.82 5.82
C THR A 78 1.26 4.22 4.75
N CYS A 79 2.27 4.95 4.35
CA CYS A 79 3.21 4.47 3.34
C CYS A 79 4.59 4.31 3.98
N LEU A 80 5.18 3.15 3.81
CA LEU A 80 6.48 2.86 4.40
C LEU A 80 7.45 2.39 3.34
N ASN A 81 8.71 2.71 3.54
CA ASN A 81 9.76 2.17 2.68
C ASN A 81 10.13 0.79 3.17
N ILE A 82 10.25 -0.15 2.27
CA ILE A 82 10.61 -1.49 2.69
C ILE A 82 11.93 -1.95 2.11
N ASP A 83 12.48 -1.23 1.17
CA ASP A 83 13.80 -1.60 0.71
C ASP A 83 14.81 -0.95 1.57
N GLU A 84 15.43 -1.72 2.39
CA GLU A 84 16.43 -1.19 3.23
C GLU A 84 17.71 -1.30 2.54
N PRO A 85 18.43 -0.29 2.52
CA PRO A 85 19.74 -0.38 1.94
C PRO A 85 20.60 -1.14 2.84
N GLU A 86 20.21 -1.99 3.32
CA GLU A 86 20.89 -2.62 4.22
C GLU A 86 22.01 -3.07 3.78
N GLU A 87 21.98 -3.02 3.12
CA GLU A 87 22.92 -3.34 2.89
C GLU A 87 23.82 -2.61 3.18
N ASP A 88 23.59 -1.99 3.67
CA ASP A 88 24.33 -1.25 4.07
C ASP A 88 25.01 -1.72 4.83
N ALA A 89 24.82 -2.25 4.99
CA ALA A 89 25.36 -2.61 5.78
C ALA A 89 26.42 -3.19 5.42
N GLU A 90 26.51 -3.26 5.07
CA GLU A 90 27.23 -3.76 4.93
C GLU A 90 28.18 -3.63 4.99
N GLU A 91 28.13 -3.42 5.03
CA GLU A 91 28.74 -3.37 5.11
C GLU A 91 29.23 -3.33 5.22
#